data_b066a005d143453b88ea358303c3dd5b
#
_entry.id   b066a005d143453b88ea358303c3dd5b
#
_cell.length_a   1.000
_cell.length_b   1.000
_cell.length_c   1.000
_cell.angle_alpha   90.00
_cell.angle_beta   90.00
_cell.angle_gamma   90.00
#
_symmetry.space_group_name_H-M   'P 1'
#
loop_
_entity.id
_entity.type
_entity.pdbx_description
1 polymer ?
#
loop_
_entity_poly.entity_id
_entity_poly.type
_entity_poly.pdbx_seq_one_letter_code
_entity_poly.pdbx_strand_id
1 'polypeptide(L)'
;MTEPLQRRRVLFVEDEPALRFSYERFFRNRYELSFAATGAEAIEQLHAARPDVLILDMRLPDTDGVDLLRRVREERPELPVLVTTAYVSMEPRLRVLDLPFQGYLIKPFELRDLGDRIDALG
;
A
#
# COMPACT_ATOMS: atom_id res chain seq x y z
N MET A 1 -15.42 3.97 -30.79
CA MET A 1 -15.60 3.90 -29.36
C MET A 1 -14.26 3.86 -28.65
N THR A 2 -14.13 4.64 -27.64
CA THR A 2 -12.89 4.66 -26.88
C THR A 2 -12.94 3.56 -25.84
N GLU A 3 -11.90 2.78 -25.74
CA GLU A 3 -11.81 1.82 -24.65
C GLU A 3 -11.73 2.56 -23.32
N PRO A 4 -12.42 2.08 -22.30
CA PRO A 4 -12.26 2.67 -20.98
C PRO A 4 -10.81 2.52 -20.55
N LEU A 5 -10.26 3.59 -19.98
CA LEU A 5 -8.92 3.54 -19.43
C LEU A 5 -8.90 2.50 -18.31
N GLN A 6 -7.89 1.67 -18.33
CA GLN A 6 -7.70 0.74 -17.22
C GLN A 6 -7.43 1.51 -15.97
N ARG A 7 -8.17 1.22 -14.94
CA ARG A 7 -7.91 1.80 -13.63
C ARG A 7 -6.65 1.20 -13.05
N ARG A 8 -5.91 2.04 -12.34
CA ARG A 8 -4.76 1.57 -11.58
C ARG A 8 -5.25 0.58 -10.52
N ARG A 9 -4.54 -0.53 -10.39
CA ARG A 9 -4.85 -1.54 -9.38
C ARG A 9 -4.06 -1.23 -8.12
N VAL A 10 -4.76 -1.02 -7.01
CA VAL A 10 -4.13 -0.65 -5.74
C VAL A 10 -4.47 -1.70 -4.68
N LEU A 11 -3.44 -2.24 -4.06
CA LEU A 11 -3.60 -3.15 -2.93
C LEU A 11 -3.35 -2.38 -1.65
N PHE A 12 -4.35 -2.37 -0.77
CA PHE A 12 -4.24 -1.74 0.55
C PHE A 12 -4.01 -2.82 1.60
N VAL A 13 -2.88 -2.74 2.29
CA VAL A 13 -2.57 -3.67 3.38
C VAL A 13 -2.75 -2.89 4.69
N GLU A 14 -3.84 -3.18 5.38
CA GLU A 14 -4.27 -2.45 6.55
C GLU A 14 -5.15 -3.33 7.42
N ASP A 15 -4.78 -3.50 8.69
CA ASP A 15 -5.53 -4.39 9.60
C ASP A 15 -6.74 -3.72 10.24
N GLU A 16 -6.82 -2.40 10.25
CA GLU A 16 -7.92 -1.68 10.87
C GLU A 16 -9.15 -1.67 9.96
N PRO A 17 -10.27 -2.31 10.37
CA PRO A 17 -11.45 -2.39 9.49
C PRO A 17 -12.03 -1.04 9.12
N ALA A 18 -12.05 -0.08 10.05
CA ALA A 18 -12.59 1.24 9.77
C ALA A 18 -11.82 1.95 8.67
N LEU A 19 -10.49 1.81 8.67
CA LEU A 19 -9.67 2.45 7.66
C LEU A 19 -9.80 1.76 6.31
N ARG A 20 -9.87 0.42 6.28
CA ARG A 20 -10.15 -0.31 5.03
C ARG A 20 -11.48 0.14 4.42
N PHE A 21 -12.51 0.30 5.26
CA PHE A 21 -13.81 0.78 4.82
C PHE A 21 -13.71 2.18 4.21
N SER A 22 -12.94 3.06 4.85
CA SER A 22 -12.73 4.42 4.34
C SER A 22 -12.00 4.41 3.00
N TYR A 23 -10.98 3.58 2.86
CA TYR A 23 -10.27 3.43 1.58
C TYR A 23 -11.24 2.96 0.48
N GLU A 24 -12.05 1.96 0.79
CA GLU A 24 -12.98 1.41 -0.19
C GLU A 24 -13.98 2.49 -0.64
N ARG A 25 -14.56 3.21 0.29
CA ARG A 25 -15.54 4.24 -0.04
C ARG A 25 -14.95 5.39 -0.84
N PHE A 26 -13.75 5.82 -0.44
CA PHE A 26 -13.13 6.99 -1.07
C PHE A 26 -12.59 6.68 -2.46
N PHE A 27 -12.00 5.50 -2.66
CA PHE A 27 -11.25 5.19 -3.86
C PHE A 27 -11.95 4.27 -4.86
N ARG A 28 -13.08 3.69 -4.52
CA ARG A 28 -13.71 2.65 -5.36
C ARG A 28 -14.04 3.09 -6.78
N ASN A 29 -14.22 4.37 -7.01
CA ASN A 29 -14.52 4.88 -8.35
C ASN A 29 -13.28 5.35 -9.10
N ARG A 30 -12.13 5.36 -8.45
CA ARG A 30 -10.87 5.84 -9.04
C ARG A 30 -9.91 4.70 -9.37
N TYR A 31 -9.89 3.68 -8.55
CA TYR A 31 -8.95 2.57 -8.68
C TYR A 31 -9.67 1.24 -8.60
N GLU A 32 -9.02 0.21 -9.10
CA GLU A 32 -9.42 -1.16 -8.87
C GLU A 32 -8.77 -1.61 -7.56
N LEU A 33 -9.58 -1.91 -6.56
CA LEU A 33 -9.11 -2.09 -5.19
C LEU A 33 -8.98 -3.54 -4.79
N SER A 34 -7.95 -3.85 -4.03
CA SER A 34 -7.84 -5.10 -3.30
C SER A 34 -7.36 -4.79 -1.89
N PHE A 35 -7.61 -5.67 -0.95
CA PHE A 35 -7.35 -5.43 0.46
C PHE A 35 -6.74 -6.66 1.11
N ALA A 36 -5.89 -6.42 2.09
CA ALA A 36 -5.33 -7.45 2.96
C ALA A 36 -5.27 -6.91 4.38
N ALA A 37 -5.63 -7.72 5.35
CA ALA A 37 -5.60 -7.35 6.76
C ALA A 37 -4.37 -7.89 7.48
N THR A 38 -3.63 -8.79 6.85
CA THR A 38 -2.46 -9.43 7.41
C THR A 38 -1.36 -9.51 6.36
N GLY A 39 -0.13 -9.80 6.81
CA GLY A 39 0.98 -10.01 5.88
C GLY A 39 0.76 -11.21 4.99
N ALA A 40 0.20 -12.29 5.53
CA ALA A 40 -0.09 -13.49 4.73
C ALA A 40 -1.10 -13.19 3.62
N GLU A 41 -2.17 -12.46 3.95
CA GLU A 41 -3.14 -12.03 2.94
C GLU A 41 -2.52 -11.10 1.92
N ALA A 42 -1.61 -10.24 2.35
CA ALA A 42 -0.93 -9.33 1.45
C ALA A 42 -0.16 -10.09 0.36
N ILE A 43 0.55 -11.13 0.73
CA ILE A 43 1.28 -11.94 -0.24
C ILE A 43 0.33 -12.67 -1.18
N GLU A 44 -0.77 -13.23 -0.66
CA GLU A 44 -1.81 -13.84 -1.49
C GLU A 44 -2.35 -12.85 -2.51
N GLN A 45 -2.70 -11.64 -2.07
CA GLN A 45 -3.28 -10.62 -2.94
C GLN A 45 -2.25 -10.07 -3.92
N LEU A 46 -0.99 -10.04 -3.53
CA LEU A 46 0.08 -9.64 -4.44
C LEU A 46 0.08 -10.52 -5.69
N HIS A 47 -0.12 -11.82 -5.51
CA HIS A 47 -0.18 -12.77 -6.61
C HIS A 47 -1.53 -12.74 -7.34
N ALA A 48 -2.62 -12.69 -6.59
CA ALA A 48 -3.96 -12.79 -7.16
C ALA A 48 -4.41 -11.52 -7.87
N ALA A 49 -4.17 -10.38 -7.24
CA ALA A 49 -4.66 -9.09 -7.74
C ALA A 49 -3.67 -8.38 -8.65
N ARG A 50 -2.39 -8.73 -8.58
CA ARG A 50 -1.32 -8.12 -9.37
C ARG A 50 -1.39 -6.59 -9.33
N PRO A 51 -1.25 -5.98 -8.16
CA PRO A 51 -1.40 -4.53 -8.03
C PRO A 51 -0.32 -3.76 -8.77
N ASP A 52 -0.69 -2.55 -9.17
CA ASP A 52 0.24 -1.58 -9.75
C ASP A 52 0.89 -0.72 -8.66
N VAL A 53 0.24 -0.64 -7.50
CA VAL A 53 0.69 0.13 -6.34
C VAL A 53 0.30 -0.62 -5.07
N LEU A 54 1.19 -0.62 -4.10
CA LEU A 54 0.96 -1.20 -2.78
C LEU A 54 0.94 -0.10 -1.73
N ILE A 55 -0.12 -0.06 -0.92
CA ILE A 55 -0.20 0.81 0.24
C ILE A 55 0.00 -0.09 1.46
N LEU A 56 1.11 0.09 2.14
CA LEU A 56 1.56 -0.85 3.18
C LEU A 56 1.56 -0.19 4.56
N ASP A 57 0.71 -0.69 5.46
CA ASP A 57 0.77 -0.32 6.86
C ASP A 57 1.95 -1.04 7.51
N MET A 58 2.77 -0.31 8.24
CA MET A 58 3.94 -0.87 8.91
C MET A 58 3.61 -1.71 10.13
N ARG A 59 2.37 -1.71 10.58
CA ARG A 59 1.98 -2.43 11.78
C ARG A 59 0.84 -3.40 11.48
N LEU A 60 1.17 -4.66 11.38
CA LEU A 60 0.23 -5.72 11.07
C LEU A 60 0.23 -6.76 12.20
N PRO A 61 -0.87 -7.53 12.36
CA PRO A 61 -0.97 -8.46 13.48
C PRO A 61 -0.01 -9.65 13.40
N ASP A 62 0.39 -10.05 12.20
CA ASP A 62 1.19 -11.26 12.00
C ASP A 62 2.63 -10.97 11.56
N THR A 63 2.96 -9.73 11.23
CA THR A 63 4.29 -9.41 10.76
C THR A 63 4.62 -7.94 10.95
N ASP A 64 5.90 -7.63 10.98
CA ASP A 64 6.43 -6.29 10.91
C ASP A 64 6.38 -5.82 9.44
N GLY A 65 6.00 -4.57 9.23
CA GLY A 65 5.92 -4.01 7.88
C GLY A 65 7.26 -4.00 7.15
N VAL A 66 8.39 -3.89 7.89
CA VAL A 66 9.71 -3.96 7.29
C VAL A 66 9.98 -5.34 6.71
N ASP A 67 9.63 -6.38 7.46
CA ASP A 67 9.79 -7.76 6.98
C ASP A 67 8.90 -8.05 5.78
N LEU A 68 7.67 -7.53 5.81
CA LEU A 68 6.76 -7.69 4.69
C LEU A 68 7.28 -6.94 3.46
N LEU A 69 7.77 -5.71 3.64
CA LEU A 69 8.34 -4.95 2.53
C LEU A 69 9.52 -5.68 1.89
N ARG A 70 10.37 -6.27 2.73
CA ARG A 70 11.50 -7.06 2.23
C ARG A 70 11.00 -8.21 1.35
N ARG A 71 9.97 -8.91 1.80
CA ARG A 71 9.41 -10.03 1.06
C ARG A 71 8.74 -9.57 -0.25
N VAL A 72 8.04 -8.45 -0.20
CA VAL A 72 7.45 -7.86 -1.41
C VAL A 72 8.54 -7.52 -2.42
N ARG A 73 9.65 -6.98 -1.97
CA ARG A 73 10.77 -6.62 -2.85
C ARG A 73 11.44 -7.83 -3.48
N GLU A 74 11.44 -8.97 -2.80
CA GLU A 74 11.96 -10.20 -3.39
C GLU A 74 11.09 -10.67 -4.57
N GLU A 75 9.78 -10.49 -4.47
CA GLU A 75 8.85 -10.93 -5.50
C GLU A 75 8.56 -9.86 -6.56
N ARG A 76 8.51 -8.61 -6.15
CA ARG A 76 8.17 -7.49 -7.02
C ARG A 76 9.14 -6.33 -6.75
N PRO A 77 10.37 -6.41 -7.25
CA PRO A 77 11.39 -5.39 -6.93
C PRO A 77 11.05 -3.98 -7.42
N GLU A 78 10.19 -3.86 -8.42
CA GLU A 78 9.85 -2.56 -9.01
C GLU A 78 8.47 -2.04 -8.62
N LEU A 79 7.72 -2.79 -7.79
CA LEU A 79 6.37 -2.37 -7.41
C LEU A 79 6.42 -1.07 -6.61
N PRO A 80 5.73 -0.02 -7.03
CA PRO A 80 5.63 1.19 -6.21
C PRO A 80 4.95 0.90 -4.88
N VAL A 81 5.57 1.33 -3.79
CA VAL A 81 5.05 1.13 -2.43
C VAL A 81 4.99 2.47 -1.71
N LEU A 82 3.83 2.78 -1.16
CA LEU A 82 3.65 3.87 -0.22
C LEU A 82 3.41 3.25 1.16
N VAL A 83 4.16 3.74 2.14
CA VAL A 83 4.11 3.22 3.50
C VAL A 83 3.22 4.12 4.35
N THR A 84 2.34 3.53 5.15
CA THR A 84 1.57 4.27 6.15
C THR A 84 2.01 3.83 7.54
N THR A 85 2.11 4.78 8.45
CA THR A 85 2.59 4.47 9.81
C THR A 85 2.09 5.49 10.82
N ALA A 86 1.88 5.04 12.05
CA ALA A 86 1.62 5.93 13.19
C ALA A 86 2.93 6.43 13.81
N TYR A 87 4.08 5.91 13.37
CA TYR A 87 5.36 6.21 14.00
C TYR A 87 6.28 6.99 13.07
N VAL A 88 6.59 8.21 13.47
CA VAL A 88 7.50 9.10 12.71
C VAL A 88 8.89 8.47 12.56
N SER A 89 9.29 7.64 13.54
CA SER A 89 10.62 7.05 13.57
C SER A 89 10.82 5.88 12.60
N MET A 90 9.77 5.43 11.91
CA MET A 90 9.90 4.28 11.01
C MET A 90 10.69 4.59 9.74
N GLU A 91 10.62 5.83 9.26
CA GLU A 91 11.35 6.19 8.04
C GLU A 91 12.87 5.96 8.15
N PRO A 92 13.54 6.43 9.21
CA PRO A 92 14.97 6.16 9.33
C PRO A 92 15.31 4.67 9.36
N ARG A 93 14.46 3.87 10.01
CA ARG A 93 14.66 2.43 10.06
C ARG A 93 14.56 1.79 8.67
N LEU A 94 13.62 2.23 7.86
CA LEU A 94 13.47 1.74 6.49
C LEU A 94 14.66 2.12 5.62
N ARG A 95 15.18 3.34 5.81
CA ARG A 95 16.35 3.80 5.04
C ARG A 95 17.60 3.02 5.39
N VAL A 96 17.77 2.66 6.64
CA VAL A 96 18.93 1.86 7.09
C VAL A 96 18.92 0.49 6.43
N LEU A 97 17.74 -0.08 6.18
CA LEU A 97 17.60 -1.38 5.54
C LEU A 97 17.73 -1.31 4.01
N ASP A 98 17.84 -0.11 3.47
CA ASP A 98 17.98 0.12 2.02
C ASP A 98 16.88 -0.58 1.20
N LEU A 99 15.67 -0.59 1.75
CA LEU A 99 14.51 -1.15 1.05
C LEU A 99 13.78 -0.03 0.33
N PRO A 100 13.69 -0.08 -1.00
CA PRO A 100 13.06 1.00 -1.75
C PRO A 100 11.56 1.10 -1.46
N PHE A 101 11.12 2.32 -1.24
CA PHE A 101 9.70 2.67 -1.17
C PHE A 101 9.55 4.10 -1.69
N GLN A 102 8.37 4.43 -2.20
CA GLN A 102 8.17 5.67 -2.93
C GLN A 102 7.76 6.84 -2.05
N GLY A 103 7.37 6.57 -0.83
CA GLY A 103 7.01 7.60 0.12
C GLY A 103 6.31 7.03 1.32
N TYR A 104 6.06 7.88 2.31
CA TYR A 104 5.32 7.46 3.50
C TYR A 104 4.35 8.55 3.93
N LEU A 105 3.29 8.12 4.62
CA LEU A 105 2.32 9.02 5.23
C LEU A 105 2.15 8.64 6.70
N ILE A 106 2.14 9.65 7.55
CA ILE A 106 1.97 9.44 9.00
C ILE A 106 0.50 9.55 9.35
N LYS A 107 -0.01 8.56 10.05
CA LYS A 107 -1.40 8.56 10.51
C LYS A 107 -1.59 9.57 11.65
N PRO A 108 -2.71 10.29 11.71
CA PRO A 108 -3.78 10.29 10.69
C PRO A 108 -3.42 11.18 9.50
N PHE A 109 -3.81 10.77 8.31
CA PHE A 109 -3.60 11.55 7.09
C PHE A 109 -4.92 11.68 6.34
N GLU A 110 -4.97 12.63 5.41
CA GLU A 110 -6.15 12.80 4.58
C GLU A 110 -6.13 11.85 3.40
N LEU A 111 -7.27 11.26 3.08
CA LEU A 111 -7.36 10.33 1.96
C LEU A 111 -7.06 11.01 0.64
N ARG A 112 -7.38 12.30 0.52
CA ARG A 112 -7.02 13.09 -0.64
C ARG A 112 -5.49 13.10 -0.86
N ASP A 113 -4.74 13.28 0.22
CA ASP A 113 -3.28 13.31 0.13
C ASP A 113 -2.73 11.96 -0.32
N LEU A 114 -3.30 10.88 0.20
CA LEU A 114 -2.92 9.54 -0.25
C LEU A 114 -3.23 9.35 -1.73
N GLY A 115 -4.42 9.76 -2.17
CA GLY A 115 -4.80 9.68 -3.58
C GLY A 115 -3.86 10.47 -4.49
N ASP A 116 -3.49 11.68 -4.08
CA ASP A 116 -2.56 12.50 -4.85
C ASP A 116 -1.21 11.81 -5.00
N ARG A 117 -0.74 11.16 -3.95
CA ARG A 117 0.53 10.42 -4.01
C ARG A 117 0.44 9.19 -4.90
N ILE A 118 -0.68 8.47 -4.84
CA ILE A 118 -0.91 7.32 -5.72
C ILE A 118 -0.89 7.77 -7.18
N ASP A 119 -1.59 8.84 -7.49
CA ASP A 119 -1.69 9.35 -8.86
C ASP A 119 -0.34 9.85 -9.36
N ALA A 120 0.52 10.34 -8.48
CA ALA A 120 1.84 10.84 -8.85
C ALA A 120 2.86 9.73 -9.14
N LEU A 121 2.54 8.49 -8.85
CA LEU A 121 3.44 7.36 -9.08
C LEU A 121 3.48 6.90 -10.54
N GLY A 122 3.27 7.72 -11.43
CA GLY A 122 3.49 7.47 -12.82
C GLY A 122 2.87 6.24 -13.38
#